data_016d4d9c07bf5e5e889e748379c6a958
#
_entry.id   016d4d9c07bf5e5e889e748379c6a958
#
_cell.length_a   1.000
_cell.length_b   1.000
_cell.length_c   1.000
_cell.angle_alpha   90.00
_cell.angle_beta   90.00
_cell.angle_gamma   90.00
#
_symmetry.space_group_name_H-M   'P 1'
#
loop_
_entity.id
_entity.type
_entity.pdbx_description
1 polymer ?
#
loop_
_entity_poly.entity_id
_entity_poly.type
_entity_poly.pdbx_seq_one_letter_code
_entity_poly.pdbx_strand_id
1 'polypeptide(L)'
;QRQSPAWQKAWSDFASQPAGTYALTEPTRWRSLHGRAREAFDGRLFGGCLDTLAHVAGSVHADGAGFIQRHRLEGAILYLENAEGTPGDVVRAFHRLRWAGWLDGLAGVLLGRSAAPEPGGPHGLRHDDALRQTFGTLPCPVLADVDIGHVPPQMVLVNGAHAQVRWSAEVVDVAGTPWGGGVVTQRYD
;
A
#
# COMPACT_ATOMS: atom_id res chain seq x y z
N GLN A 1 8.80 -5.45 10.72
CA GLN A 1 7.98 -4.29 11.09
C GLN A 1 6.54 -4.73 11.27
N ARG A 2 5.81 -4.07 12.13
CA ARG A 2 4.41 -4.40 12.45
C ARG A 2 3.51 -3.22 12.13
N GLN A 3 2.22 -3.52 11.93
CA GLN A 3 1.17 -2.52 11.87
C GLN A 3 1.24 -1.61 13.10
N SER A 4 1.16 -0.30 12.87
CA SER A 4 1.07 0.70 13.95
C SER A 4 -0.27 0.61 14.68
N PRO A 5 -0.36 0.97 15.96
CA PRO A 5 -1.64 1.00 16.67
C PRO A 5 -2.56 2.13 16.18
N ALA A 6 -1.99 3.25 15.74
CA ALA A 6 -2.73 4.42 15.31
C ALA A 6 -1.96 5.22 14.26
N TRP A 7 -2.67 6.07 13.51
CA TRP A 7 -2.11 6.93 12.47
C TRP A 7 -2.63 8.38 12.58
N GLN A 8 -1.97 9.28 11.89
CA GLN A 8 -2.28 10.71 11.88
C GLN A 8 -3.11 11.06 10.63
N LYS A 9 -4.32 11.57 10.85
CA LYS A 9 -5.24 11.92 9.76
C LYS A 9 -4.87 13.20 9.02
N ALA A 10 -4.31 14.17 9.72
CA ALA A 10 -3.95 15.46 9.16
C ALA A 10 -2.54 15.85 9.58
N TRP A 11 -1.80 16.52 8.69
CA TRP A 11 -0.50 17.07 9.01
C TRP A 11 -0.66 18.28 9.95
N SER A 12 0.25 18.37 10.94
CA SER A 12 0.39 19.55 11.74
C SER A 12 0.95 20.70 10.87
N ASP A 13 0.48 21.90 11.10
CA ASP A 13 1.10 23.07 10.48
C ASP A 13 2.47 23.32 11.13
N PHE A 14 3.53 22.89 10.46
CA PHE A 14 4.91 23.07 10.94
C PHE A 14 5.36 24.54 10.98
N ALA A 15 4.69 25.45 10.27
CA ALA A 15 4.98 26.87 10.36
C ALA A 15 4.58 27.44 11.72
N SER A 16 3.44 26.98 12.27
CA SER A 16 2.97 27.39 13.59
C SER A 16 3.47 26.48 14.73
N GLN A 17 3.85 25.25 14.42
CA GLN A 17 4.28 24.23 15.39
C GLN A 17 5.58 23.53 14.94
N PRO A 18 6.70 24.22 14.83
CA PRO A 18 7.95 23.65 14.30
C PRO A 18 8.55 22.53 15.15
N ALA A 19 8.19 22.44 16.43
CA ALA A 19 8.58 21.37 17.35
C ALA A 19 7.47 20.32 17.56
N GLY A 20 6.42 20.38 16.77
CA GLY A 20 5.29 19.45 16.86
C GLY A 20 5.72 18.01 16.56
N THR A 21 5.20 17.05 17.34
CA THR A 21 5.33 15.63 17.09
C THR A 21 4.09 15.09 16.37
N TYR A 22 4.13 13.85 15.92
CA TYR A 22 2.97 13.21 15.31
C TYR A 22 1.80 13.10 16.29
N ALA A 23 0.60 13.45 15.82
CA ALA A 23 -0.66 13.29 16.55
C ALA A 23 -1.41 12.06 16.02
N LEU A 24 -1.05 10.87 16.49
CA LEU A 24 -1.63 9.60 16.04
C LEU A 24 -2.98 9.39 16.73
N THR A 25 -4.06 9.81 16.10
CA THR A 25 -5.42 9.84 16.67
C THR A 25 -6.34 8.77 16.11
N GLU A 26 -6.09 8.29 14.90
CA GLU A 26 -6.97 7.33 14.24
C GLU A 26 -6.44 5.90 14.41
N PRO A 27 -7.28 4.91 14.74
CA PRO A 27 -6.84 3.53 14.86
C PRO A 27 -6.41 2.99 13.48
N THR A 28 -5.24 2.35 13.43
CA THR A 28 -4.77 1.71 12.20
C THR A 28 -5.51 0.40 11.97
N ARG A 29 -5.96 0.19 10.73
CA ARG A 29 -6.63 -1.04 10.30
C ARG A 29 -6.23 -1.37 8.87
N TRP A 30 -5.22 -2.23 8.72
CA TRP A 30 -4.97 -2.83 7.40
C TRP A 30 -6.14 -3.74 7.04
N ARG A 31 -6.45 -3.85 5.78
CA ARG A 31 -7.57 -4.68 5.31
C ARG A 31 -7.26 -5.36 3.99
N SER A 32 -7.82 -6.55 3.80
CA SER A 32 -7.84 -7.22 2.49
C SER A 32 -8.91 -6.58 1.61
N LEU A 33 -8.54 -6.18 0.38
CA LEU A 33 -9.53 -5.71 -0.60
C LEU A 33 -10.46 -6.83 -1.09
N HIS A 34 -10.03 -8.10 -0.93
CA HIS A 34 -10.85 -9.27 -1.26
C HIS A 34 -11.76 -9.71 -0.10
N GLY A 35 -11.78 -8.99 1.02
CA GLY A 35 -12.58 -9.35 2.20
C GLY A 35 -12.13 -10.63 2.91
N ARG A 36 -10.92 -11.12 2.66
CA ARG A 36 -10.39 -12.29 3.34
C ARG A 36 -10.03 -11.97 4.79
N ALA A 37 -10.16 -12.94 5.67
CA ALA A 37 -9.80 -12.78 7.08
C ALA A 37 -8.28 -12.86 7.32
N ARG A 38 -7.52 -13.43 6.38
CA ARG A 38 -6.07 -13.59 6.46
C ARG A 38 -5.46 -13.47 5.09
N GLU A 39 -4.26 -12.89 5.03
CA GLU A 39 -3.41 -12.84 3.83
C GLU A 39 -1.97 -13.19 4.22
N ALA A 40 -1.32 -13.98 3.35
CA ALA A 40 0.10 -14.30 3.48
C ALA A 40 0.71 -14.43 2.08
N PHE A 41 1.80 -13.70 1.84
CA PHE A 41 2.54 -13.75 0.58
C PHE A 41 3.98 -13.27 0.81
N ASP A 42 4.86 -13.63 -0.11
CA ASP A 42 6.26 -13.24 -0.06
C ASP A 42 6.80 -12.95 -1.47
N GLY A 43 7.89 -12.20 -1.52
CA GLY A 43 8.52 -11.78 -2.76
C GLY A 43 9.41 -10.56 -2.61
N ARG A 44 10.03 -10.16 -3.72
CA ARG A 44 10.87 -8.98 -3.80
C ARG A 44 10.03 -7.71 -3.87
N LEU A 45 10.32 -6.76 -3.01
CA LEU A 45 9.62 -5.47 -2.94
C LEU A 45 10.03 -4.56 -4.11
N PHE A 46 9.05 -3.93 -4.74
CA PHE A 46 9.24 -2.80 -5.65
C PHE A 46 8.02 -1.89 -5.61
N GLY A 47 8.21 -0.63 -5.89
CA GLY A 47 7.10 0.31 -5.86
C GLY A 47 7.49 1.70 -5.38
N GLY A 48 6.51 2.46 -4.89
CA GLY A 48 6.66 3.84 -4.41
C GLY A 48 5.38 4.65 -4.54
N CYS A 49 5.52 5.96 -4.71
CA CYS A 49 4.41 6.88 -4.91
C CYS A 49 3.72 6.63 -6.26
N LEU A 50 2.43 6.35 -6.22
CA LEU A 50 1.61 6.06 -7.40
C LEU A 50 1.60 7.22 -8.39
N ASP A 51 1.51 8.45 -7.86
CA ASP A 51 1.49 9.67 -8.68
C ASP A 51 2.77 9.76 -9.53
N THR A 52 3.93 9.46 -8.96
CA THR A 52 5.21 9.45 -9.67
C THR A 52 5.34 8.24 -10.61
N LEU A 53 5.04 7.04 -10.10
CA LEU A 53 5.22 5.80 -10.87
C LEU A 53 4.31 5.74 -12.10
N ALA A 54 3.11 6.29 -12.02
CA ALA A 54 2.22 6.36 -13.17
C ALA A 54 2.80 7.19 -14.34
N HIS A 55 3.63 8.18 -14.05
CA HIS A 55 4.28 8.97 -15.12
C HIS A 55 5.42 8.22 -15.82
N VAL A 56 6.15 7.35 -15.10
CA VAL A 56 7.31 6.66 -15.66
C VAL A 56 7.01 5.23 -16.12
N ALA A 57 5.90 4.63 -15.70
CA ALA A 57 5.50 3.28 -16.12
C ALA A 57 5.36 3.18 -17.65
N GLY A 58 6.02 2.17 -18.22
CA GLY A 58 6.10 1.96 -19.68
C GLY A 58 7.13 2.83 -20.38
N SER A 59 7.94 3.60 -19.65
CA SER A 59 9.11 4.29 -20.18
C SER A 59 10.39 3.45 -20.00
N VAL A 60 11.48 3.85 -20.63
CA VAL A 60 12.82 3.23 -20.49
C VAL A 60 13.40 3.39 -19.07
N HIS A 61 12.84 4.27 -18.26
CA HIS A 61 13.31 4.56 -16.91
C HIS A 61 12.67 3.71 -15.82
N ALA A 62 11.65 2.90 -16.16
CA ALA A 62 10.91 2.10 -15.18
C ALA A 62 10.45 0.76 -15.79
N ASP A 63 11.23 -0.28 -15.53
CA ASP A 63 11.02 -1.64 -16.03
C ASP A 63 10.41 -2.55 -14.94
N GLY A 64 9.18 -2.24 -14.52
CA GLY A 64 8.48 -3.06 -13.52
C GLY A 64 8.11 -4.45 -14.03
N ALA A 65 7.72 -4.57 -15.30
CA ALA A 65 7.44 -5.86 -15.92
C ALA A 65 8.69 -6.75 -15.95
N GLY A 66 9.84 -6.19 -16.33
CA GLY A 66 11.12 -6.91 -16.29
C GLY A 66 11.56 -7.26 -14.88
N PHE A 67 11.28 -6.40 -13.87
CA PHE A 67 11.53 -6.74 -12.47
C PHE A 67 10.74 -7.98 -12.05
N ILE A 68 9.43 -8.02 -12.32
CA ILE A 68 8.56 -9.16 -12.03
C ILE A 68 9.07 -10.43 -12.70
N GLN A 69 9.46 -10.34 -13.97
CA GLN A 69 9.97 -11.48 -14.72
C GLN A 69 11.30 -12.00 -14.18
N ARG A 70 12.22 -11.12 -13.80
CA ARG A 70 13.52 -11.51 -13.19
C ARG A 70 13.32 -12.24 -11.86
N HIS A 71 12.32 -11.85 -11.07
CA HIS A 71 12.06 -12.40 -9.74
C HIS A 71 10.88 -13.37 -9.69
N ARG A 72 10.43 -13.90 -10.83
CA ARG A 72 9.25 -14.76 -10.93
C ARG A 72 9.27 -16.01 -10.02
N LEU A 73 10.45 -16.53 -9.68
CA LEU A 73 10.60 -17.70 -8.81
C LEU A 73 10.55 -17.33 -7.32
N GLU A 74 10.91 -16.11 -6.99
CA GLU A 74 10.91 -15.57 -5.62
C GLU A 74 9.60 -14.82 -5.32
N GLY A 75 8.82 -14.48 -6.35
CA GLY A 75 7.68 -13.58 -6.28
C GLY A 75 8.09 -12.11 -6.33
N ALA A 76 7.15 -11.26 -6.69
CA ALA A 76 7.29 -9.81 -6.68
C ALA A 76 6.11 -9.18 -5.92
N ILE A 77 6.39 -8.28 -4.98
CA ILE A 77 5.40 -7.53 -4.21
C ILE A 77 5.45 -6.08 -4.65
N LEU A 78 4.37 -5.61 -5.26
CA LEU A 78 4.21 -4.20 -5.59
C LEU A 78 3.69 -3.44 -4.37
N TYR A 79 4.38 -2.37 -3.95
CA TYR A 79 3.83 -1.45 -2.96
C TYR A 79 3.60 -0.07 -3.57
N LEU A 80 2.46 0.54 -3.28
CA LEU A 80 2.04 1.82 -3.81
C LEU A 80 1.40 2.67 -2.71
N GLU A 81 1.53 3.98 -2.81
CA GLU A 81 0.76 4.92 -2.01
C GLU A 81 0.34 6.12 -2.85
N ASN A 82 -0.77 6.73 -2.50
CA ASN A 82 -1.34 7.87 -3.19
C ASN A 82 -1.13 9.15 -2.36
N ALA A 83 -0.36 10.09 -2.90
CA ALA A 83 -0.07 11.35 -2.24
C ALA A 83 -1.15 12.41 -2.51
N GLU A 84 -1.46 12.67 -3.78
CA GLU A 84 -2.29 13.80 -4.20
C GLU A 84 -3.40 13.41 -5.20
N GLY A 85 -3.29 12.23 -5.82
CA GLY A 85 -4.19 11.80 -6.88
C GLY A 85 -5.64 11.65 -6.43
N THR A 86 -6.57 12.20 -7.22
CA THR A 86 -8.00 11.95 -7.04
C THR A 86 -8.35 10.47 -7.25
N PRO A 87 -9.53 9.98 -6.82
CA PRO A 87 -9.96 8.62 -7.15
C PRO A 87 -9.90 8.29 -8.63
N GLY A 88 -10.25 9.26 -9.49
CA GLY A 88 -10.13 9.10 -10.95
C GLY A 88 -8.67 8.99 -11.42
N ASP A 89 -7.72 9.66 -10.75
CA ASP A 89 -6.30 9.52 -11.05
C ASP A 89 -5.79 8.15 -10.64
N VAL A 90 -6.23 7.62 -9.50
CA VAL A 90 -5.92 6.25 -9.06
C VAL A 90 -6.38 5.22 -10.10
N VAL A 91 -7.59 5.36 -10.65
CA VAL A 91 -8.09 4.47 -11.72
C VAL A 91 -7.21 4.58 -12.98
N ARG A 92 -6.88 5.79 -13.42
CA ARG A 92 -6.00 6.02 -14.58
C ARG A 92 -4.61 5.45 -14.37
N ALA A 93 -4.02 5.66 -13.19
CA ALA A 93 -2.72 5.13 -12.81
C ALA A 93 -2.71 3.59 -12.82
N PHE A 94 -3.77 2.95 -12.27
CA PHE A 94 -3.93 1.50 -12.33
C PHE A 94 -3.88 0.97 -13.77
N HIS A 95 -4.65 1.58 -14.67
CA HIS A 95 -4.66 1.17 -16.08
C HIS A 95 -3.29 1.40 -16.74
N ARG A 96 -2.60 2.49 -16.40
CA ARG A 96 -1.24 2.74 -16.88
C ARG A 96 -0.27 1.64 -16.45
N LEU A 97 -0.27 1.28 -15.16
CA LEU A 97 0.56 0.18 -14.63
C LEU A 97 0.19 -1.15 -15.31
N ARG A 98 -1.11 -1.42 -15.50
CA ARG A 98 -1.58 -2.63 -16.16
C ARG A 98 -1.08 -2.74 -17.59
N TRP A 99 -1.21 -1.67 -18.39
CA TRP A 99 -0.74 -1.66 -19.79
C TRP A 99 0.79 -1.72 -19.89
N ALA A 100 1.50 -1.26 -18.87
CA ALA A 100 2.96 -1.40 -18.78
C ALA A 100 3.41 -2.78 -18.25
N GLY A 101 2.47 -3.72 -17.97
CA GLY A 101 2.77 -5.07 -17.49
C GLY A 101 3.22 -5.16 -16.02
N TRP A 102 2.98 -4.13 -15.21
CA TRP A 102 3.40 -4.10 -13.81
C TRP A 102 2.51 -4.90 -12.87
N LEU A 103 1.38 -5.39 -13.35
CA LEU A 103 0.39 -6.09 -12.53
C LEU A 103 0.32 -7.59 -12.84
N ASP A 104 1.14 -8.08 -13.78
CA ASP A 104 1.10 -9.46 -14.25
C ASP A 104 2.05 -10.33 -13.43
N GLY A 105 1.51 -11.35 -12.75
CA GLY A 105 2.33 -12.31 -12.01
C GLY A 105 2.84 -11.83 -10.66
N LEU A 106 2.20 -10.83 -10.06
CA LEU A 106 2.51 -10.38 -8.71
C LEU A 106 2.19 -11.45 -7.65
N ALA A 107 3.04 -11.58 -6.64
CA ALA A 107 2.78 -12.36 -5.44
C ALA A 107 1.79 -11.67 -4.50
N GLY A 108 1.78 -10.32 -4.51
CA GLY A 108 0.85 -9.52 -3.72
C GLY A 108 1.04 -8.02 -3.92
N VAL A 109 0.11 -7.25 -3.39
CA VAL A 109 0.14 -5.78 -3.44
C VAL A 109 -0.07 -5.19 -2.04
N LEU A 110 0.71 -4.17 -1.70
CA LEU A 110 0.55 -3.34 -0.52
C LEU A 110 0.15 -1.92 -0.94
N LEU A 111 -1.00 -1.46 -0.50
CA LEU A 111 -1.49 -0.10 -0.75
C LEU A 111 -1.45 0.70 0.54
N GLY A 112 -0.69 1.78 0.54
CA GLY A 112 -0.64 2.74 1.63
C GLY A 112 -1.94 3.52 1.79
N ARG A 113 -2.12 4.14 2.96
CA ARG A 113 -3.20 5.11 3.17
C ARG A 113 -3.02 6.29 2.21
N SER A 114 -4.12 6.70 1.55
CA SER A 114 -4.09 7.90 0.71
C SER A 114 -3.92 9.15 1.58
N ALA A 115 -3.01 10.03 1.18
CA ALA A 115 -2.88 11.37 1.74
C ALA A 115 -3.79 12.38 1.02
N ALA A 116 -4.28 12.04 -0.17
CA ALA A 116 -5.20 12.90 -0.91
C ALA A 116 -6.57 13.01 -0.20
N PRO A 117 -7.20 14.18 -0.24
CA PRO A 117 -8.51 14.39 0.35
C PRO A 117 -9.59 13.57 -0.37
N GLU A 118 -10.56 13.09 0.38
CA GLU A 118 -11.75 12.50 -0.23
C GLU A 118 -12.56 13.56 -0.98
N PRO A 119 -13.06 13.24 -2.17
CA PRO A 119 -13.93 14.16 -2.90
C PRO A 119 -15.18 14.50 -2.11
N GLY A 120 -15.60 15.75 -2.16
CA GLY A 120 -16.86 16.19 -1.58
C GLY A 120 -18.07 15.71 -2.37
N GLY A 121 -19.21 15.55 -1.69
CA GLY A 121 -20.51 15.23 -2.30
C GLY A 121 -20.91 13.75 -2.23
N PRO A 122 -22.23 13.49 -2.28
CA PRO A 122 -22.78 12.16 -2.04
C PRO A 122 -22.66 11.19 -3.23
N HIS A 123 -22.32 11.68 -4.42
CA HIS A 123 -22.31 10.90 -5.66
C HIS A 123 -20.93 10.83 -6.34
N GLY A 124 -19.88 11.30 -5.66
CA GLY A 124 -18.51 11.25 -6.19
C GLY A 124 -17.88 9.85 -6.03
N LEU A 125 -17.02 9.45 -6.97
CA LEU A 125 -16.18 8.28 -6.80
C LEU A 125 -15.25 8.49 -5.60
N ARG A 126 -15.26 7.58 -4.63
CA ARG A 126 -14.40 7.61 -3.44
C ARG A 126 -13.11 6.82 -3.69
N HIS A 127 -12.06 7.08 -2.89
CA HIS A 127 -10.82 6.33 -3.00
C HIS A 127 -11.03 4.84 -2.76
N ASP A 128 -11.86 4.45 -1.79
CA ASP A 128 -12.17 3.03 -1.55
C ASP A 128 -12.84 2.36 -2.75
N ASP A 129 -13.78 3.04 -3.41
CA ASP A 129 -14.43 2.53 -4.63
C ASP A 129 -13.42 2.37 -5.77
N ALA A 130 -12.53 3.35 -5.96
CA ALA A 130 -11.47 3.28 -6.95
C ALA A 130 -10.53 2.08 -6.70
N LEU A 131 -10.11 1.86 -5.45
CA LEU A 131 -9.26 0.72 -5.11
C LEU A 131 -9.97 -0.62 -5.32
N ARG A 132 -11.25 -0.75 -4.94
CA ARG A 132 -12.03 -1.97 -5.14
C ARG A 132 -12.25 -2.29 -6.62
N GLN A 133 -12.58 -1.27 -7.42
CA GLN A 133 -12.84 -1.44 -8.85
C GLN A 133 -11.56 -1.71 -9.67
N THR A 134 -10.39 -1.42 -9.11
CA THR A 134 -9.09 -1.59 -9.76
C THR A 134 -8.28 -2.68 -9.10
N PHE A 135 -7.52 -2.38 -8.06
CA PHE A 135 -6.64 -3.33 -7.38
C PHE A 135 -7.40 -4.51 -6.76
N GLY A 136 -8.66 -4.32 -6.33
CA GLY A 136 -9.53 -5.40 -5.85
C GLY A 136 -9.88 -6.45 -6.92
N THR A 137 -9.61 -6.20 -8.21
CA THR A 137 -9.81 -7.16 -9.30
C THR A 137 -8.59 -8.04 -9.58
N LEU A 138 -7.45 -7.78 -8.93
CA LEU A 138 -6.23 -8.55 -9.13
C LEU A 138 -6.37 -9.97 -8.56
N PRO A 139 -5.76 -10.99 -9.19
CA PRO A 139 -5.83 -12.37 -8.70
C PRO A 139 -4.98 -12.62 -7.45
N CYS A 140 -3.98 -11.77 -7.19
CA CYS A 140 -3.08 -11.87 -6.03
C CYS A 140 -3.67 -11.17 -4.80
N PRO A 141 -3.19 -11.49 -3.57
CA PRO A 141 -3.55 -10.76 -2.36
C PRO A 141 -3.30 -9.25 -2.47
N VAL A 142 -4.25 -8.43 -1.99
CA VAL A 142 -4.11 -6.97 -1.92
C VAL A 142 -4.47 -6.49 -0.52
N LEU A 143 -3.49 -5.94 0.19
CA LEU A 143 -3.69 -5.28 1.47
C LEU A 143 -3.72 -3.77 1.29
N ALA A 144 -4.73 -3.13 1.84
CA ALA A 144 -4.89 -1.67 1.83
C ALA A 144 -4.73 -1.07 3.23
N ASP A 145 -4.55 0.24 3.27
CA ASP A 145 -4.34 1.06 4.46
C ASP A 145 -3.07 0.70 5.24
N VAL A 146 -2.07 0.15 4.53
CA VAL A 146 -0.77 -0.22 5.08
C VAL A 146 -0.01 1.05 5.50
N ASP A 147 0.82 0.91 6.55
CA ASP A 147 1.62 2.01 7.11
C ASP A 147 2.79 2.40 6.19
N ILE A 148 2.51 2.85 4.97
CA ILE A 148 3.48 3.33 3.99
C ILE A 148 2.96 4.60 3.32
N GLY A 149 3.87 5.42 2.81
CA GLY A 149 3.56 6.62 2.03
C GLY A 149 3.58 7.92 2.85
N HIS A 150 2.76 8.89 2.49
CA HIS A 150 2.78 10.25 3.02
C HIS A 150 2.04 10.43 4.35
N VAL A 151 1.29 9.41 4.81
CA VAL A 151 0.51 9.50 6.06
C VAL A 151 1.23 8.77 7.20
N PRO A 152 1.65 9.48 8.28
CA PRO A 152 2.37 8.87 9.40
C PRO A 152 1.53 7.93 10.26
N PRO A 153 2.17 6.91 10.90
CA PRO A 153 3.58 6.56 10.79
C PRO A 153 3.84 5.71 9.55
N GLN A 154 5.11 5.67 9.12
CA GLN A 154 5.52 4.91 7.96
C GLN A 154 6.49 3.79 8.33
N MET A 155 6.30 2.63 7.70
CA MET A 155 7.30 1.58 7.67
C MET A 155 8.36 1.89 6.60
N VAL A 156 9.59 1.54 6.88
CA VAL A 156 10.66 1.57 5.88
C VAL A 156 10.57 0.33 5.01
N LEU A 157 10.31 0.49 3.71
CA LEU A 157 10.41 -0.58 2.72
C LEU A 157 11.64 -0.36 1.83
N VAL A 158 12.39 -1.43 1.57
CA VAL A 158 13.59 -1.37 0.76
C VAL A 158 13.34 -2.06 -0.57
N ASN A 159 13.41 -1.31 -1.66
CA ASN A 159 13.28 -1.85 -3.01
C ASN A 159 14.32 -2.94 -3.27
N GLY A 160 13.88 -4.05 -3.83
CA GLY A 160 14.69 -5.24 -4.10
C GLY A 160 14.83 -6.20 -2.92
N ALA A 161 14.55 -5.79 -1.68
CA ALA A 161 14.58 -6.71 -0.54
C ALA A 161 13.49 -7.77 -0.65
N HIS A 162 13.82 -9.03 -0.29
CA HIS A 162 12.82 -10.07 -0.16
C HIS A 162 12.00 -9.85 1.11
N ALA A 163 10.68 -9.80 1.00
CA ALA A 163 9.77 -9.56 2.10
C ALA A 163 8.77 -10.70 2.28
N GLN A 164 8.41 -10.98 3.53
CA GLN A 164 7.29 -11.81 3.90
C GLN A 164 6.22 -10.94 4.54
N VAL A 165 5.01 -11.00 4.01
CA VAL A 165 3.84 -10.28 4.50
C VAL A 165 2.88 -11.27 5.12
N ARG A 166 2.44 -10.97 6.33
CA ARG A 166 1.41 -11.73 7.06
C ARG A 166 0.43 -10.76 7.66
N TRP A 167 -0.84 -11.00 7.44
CA TRP A 167 -1.91 -10.20 7.99
C TRP A 167 -3.10 -11.07 8.38
N SER A 168 -3.76 -10.66 9.46
CA SER A 168 -5.02 -11.27 9.92
C SER A 168 -5.93 -10.16 10.46
N ALA A 169 -7.22 -10.23 10.14
CA ALA A 169 -8.23 -9.33 10.70
C ALA A 169 -8.37 -9.52 12.22
N GLU A 170 -8.13 -10.75 12.70
CA GLU A 170 -8.12 -11.09 14.11
C GLU A 170 -6.79 -11.78 14.45
N VAL A 171 -6.01 -11.18 15.31
CA VAL A 171 -4.83 -11.78 15.94
C VAL A 171 -5.10 -11.85 17.42
N VAL A 172 -4.97 -13.03 17.99
CA VAL A 172 -4.94 -13.21 19.44
C VAL A 172 -3.47 -13.12 19.86
N ASP A 173 -3.12 -12.18 20.69
CA ASP A 173 -1.77 -12.11 21.25
C ASP A 173 -1.52 -13.24 22.26
N VAL A 174 -0.27 -13.34 22.76
CA VAL A 174 0.13 -14.36 23.74
C VAL A 174 -0.62 -14.21 25.06
N ALA A 175 -1.25 -13.06 25.32
CA ALA A 175 -2.07 -12.77 26.50
C ALA A 175 -3.57 -13.02 26.27
N GLY A 176 -3.97 -13.45 25.07
CA GLY A 176 -5.35 -13.76 24.73
C GLY A 176 -6.18 -12.55 24.31
N THR A 177 -5.58 -11.38 24.13
CA THR A 177 -6.27 -10.17 23.70
C THR A 177 -6.42 -10.16 22.17
N PRO A 178 -7.65 -10.12 21.61
CA PRO A 178 -7.84 -10.04 20.16
C PRO A 178 -7.39 -8.69 19.63
N TRP A 179 -6.48 -8.68 18.68
CA TRP A 179 -6.10 -7.49 17.93
C TRP A 179 -5.87 -7.84 16.46
N GLY A 180 -6.33 -6.97 15.56
CA GLY A 180 -6.01 -7.09 14.15
C GLY A 180 -4.62 -6.56 13.86
N GLY A 181 -3.83 -7.23 13.02
CA GLY A 181 -2.49 -6.77 12.77
C GLY A 181 -1.82 -7.34 11.53
N GLY A 182 -0.88 -6.55 11.02
CA GLY A 182 -0.03 -6.92 9.89
C GLY A 182 1.45 -6.86 10.26
N VAL A 183 2.23 -7.75 9.66
CA VAL A 183 3.68 -7.82 9.81
C VAL A 183 4.32 -7.90 8.43
N VAL A 184 5.33 -7.09 8.21
CA VAL A 184 6.25 -7.18 7.06
C VAL A 184 7.65 -7.45 7.59
N THR A 185 8.21 -8.59 7.22
CA THR A 185 9.61 -8.96 7.50
C THR A 185 10.40 -8.86 6.22
N GLN A 186 11.53 -8.16 6.23
CA GLN A 186 12.43 -8.00 5.09
C GLN A 186 13.76 -8.68 5.37
N ARG A 187 14.35 -9.29 4.35
CA ARG A 187 15.70 -9.85 4.37
C ARG A 187 16.54 -9.11 3.33
N TYR A 188 17.76 -8.82 3.72
CA TYR A 188 18.77 -8.18 2.88
C TYR A 188 19.81 -9.27 2.56
N ASP A 189 19.85 -9.74 1.32
CA ASP A 189 20.86 -10.66 0.80
C ASP A 189 22.02 -9.85 0.20
#